data_2dc0473cd9c1a66c1a2da420fc06316a
#
_entry.id   2dc0473cd9c1a66c1a2da420fc06316a
#
_cell.length_a   1.000
_cell.length_b   1.000
_cell.length_c   1.000
_cell.angle_alpha   90.00
_cell.angle_beta   90.00
_cell.angle_gamma   90.00
#
_symmetry.space_group_name_H-M   'P 1'
#
loop_
_entity.id
_entity.type
_entity.pdbx_description
1 polymer ?
#
loop_
_entity_poly.entity_id
_entity_poly.type
_entity_poly.pdbx_seq_one_letter_code
_entity_poly.pdbx_strand_id
1 'polypeptide(L)'
;FIIHKLYLRAIGLGMRNQLVVKHLGRQDYEPIWQAMHDFTDTRTEDTCDEVWLVEHNPVFTQGQAGKEEHLINTGDIPVVQSDRGGQVTYHGPGQLVAYFLINLRRKKLGVRDLVTHIENLVINTLKNYNIESAARPDAPGVYVDGKKICSLAVSYTHLRAHETTSY
;
A
#
# COMPACT_ATOMS: atom_id res chain seq x y z
N PHE A 1 11.71 0.06 -0.76
CA PHE A 1 10.39 0.69 -0.77
C PHE A 1 9.31 -0.37 -0.87
N ILE A 2 8.37 -0.37 0.06
CA ILE A 2 7.13 -1.12 -0.07
C ILE A 2 5.99 -0.11 -0.04
N ILE A 3 5.22 -0.06 -1.11
CA ILE A 3 4.11 0.86 -1.24
C ILE A 3 2.81 0.07 -1.15
N HIS A 4 2.05 0.33 -0.11
CA HIS A 4 0.73 -0.22 0.10
C HIS A 4 -0.32 0.89 -0.09
N LYS A 5 -0.89 1.01 -1.28
CA LYS A 5 -1.97 1.95 -1.67
C LYS A 5 -1.56 3.38 -2.00
N LEU A 6 -1.67 3.82 -3.22
CA LEU A 6 -1.26 5.12 -3.74
C LEU A 6 -2.34 6.09 -4.13
N TYR A 7 -1.85 7.32 -4.32
CA TYR A 7 -2.62 8.45 -4.79
C TYR A 7 -1.91 9.41 -5.74
N LEU A 8 -2.65 10.06 -6.62
CA LEU A 8 -2.18 11.18 -7.41
C LEU A 8 -3.16 12.35 -7.47
N ARG A 9 -2.59 13.56 -7.47
CA ARG A 9 -3.23 14.86 -7.39
C ARG A 9 -4.07 15.19 -8.62
N ALA A 10 -5.30 15.66 -8.41
CA ALA A 10 -6.01 16.52 -9.36
C ALA A 10 -6.31 17.86 -8.68
N ILE A 11 -5.97 18.94 -9.34
CA ILE A 11 -6.23 20.31 -8.91
C ILE A 11 -7.69 20.62 -9.18
N GLY A 12 -8.41 21.12 -8.19
CA GLY A 12 -9.71 21.70 -8.40
C GLY A 12 -10.70 21.51 -7.26
N LEU A 13 -10.96 22.58 -6.54
CA LEU A 13 -12.16 22.96 -5.78
C LEU A 13 -12.79 21.93 -4.82
N GLY A 14 -12.59 22.16 -3.53
CA GLY A 14 -13.31 21.56 -2.41
C GLY A 14 -12.44 20.63 -1.56
N MET A 15 -12.64 20.65 -0.25
CA MET A 15 -11.89 19.84 0.73
C MET A 15 -11.91 18.34 0.41
N ARG A 16 -12.91 17.85 -0.32
CA ARG A 16 -13.08 16.44 -0.74
C ARG A 16 -11.97 15.88 -1.66
N ASN A 17 -11.15 16.75 -2.25
CA ASN A 17 -10.07 16.35 -3.18
C ASN A 17 -8.66 16.54 -2.59
N GLN A 18 -8.55 16.85 -1.31
CA GLN A 18 -7.25 16.98 -0.66
C GLN A 18 -6.67 15.59 -0.34
N LEU A 19 -5.36 15.48 -0.51
CA LEU A 19 -4.56 14.36 -0.07
C LEU A 19 -3.77 14.81 1.16
N VAL A 20 -3.94 14.11 2.26
CA VAL A 20 -3.19 14.37 3.49
C VAL A 20 -2.03 13.38 3.57
N VAL A 21 -0.82 13.86 3.71
CA VAL A 21 0.37 13.01 3.91
C VAL A 21 0.76 13.06 5.38
N LYS A 22 0.83 11.90 6.02
CA LYS A 22 1.24 11.73 7.42
C LYS A 22 2.59 11.00 7.49
N HIS A 23 3.53 11.58 8.22
CA HIS A 23 4.81 10.94 8.53
C HIS A 23 4.71 10.34 9.93
N LEU A 24 4.66 9.03 10.03
CA LEU A 24 4.42 8.32 11.27
C LEU A 24 5.71 7.86 11.99
N GLY A 25 6.87 8.02 11.32
CA GLY A 25 8.13 7.56 11.86
C GLY A 25 8.20 6.03 11.98
N ARG A 26 8.93 5.54 12.99
CA ARG A 26 9.05 4.11 13.26
C ARG A 26 7.92 3.63 14.15
N GLN A 27 7.20 2.60 13.71
CA GLN A 27 6.01 2.07 14.39
C GLN A 27 5.97 0.54 14.33
N ASP A 28 5.32 -0.07 15.30
CA ASP A 28 4.92 -1.47 15.22
C ASP A 28 3.84 -1.66 14.15
N TYR A 29 3.79 -2.84 13.55
CA TYR A 29 2.90 -3.11 12.43
C TYR A 29 1.43 -3.16 12.83
N GLU A 30 1.09 -3.91 13.89
CA GLU A 30 -0.30 -4.16 14.28
C GLU A 30 -1.08 -2.88 14.63
N PRO A 31 -0.54 -1.92 15.41
CA PRO A 31 -1.24 -0.66 15.68
C PRO A 31 -1.55 0.14 14.42
N ILE A 32 -0.62 0.17 13.45
CA ILE A 32 -0.83 0.87 12.17
C ILE A 32 -1.85 0.13 11.30
N TRP A 33 -1.77 -1.19 11.26
CA TRP A 33 -2.73 -2.04 10.55
C TRP A 33 -4.16 -1.83 11.11
N GLN A 34 -4.33 -1.84 12.43
CA GLN A 34 -5.62 -1.55 13.06
C GLN A 34 -6.11 -0.13 12.75
N ALA A 35 -5.23 0.87 12.85
CA ALA A 35 -5.59 2.25 12.55
C ALA A 35 -6.02 2.44 11.09
N MET A 36 -5.47 1.70 10.14
CA MET A 36 -5.91 1.72 8.74
C MET A 36 -7.33 1.14 8.58
N HIS A 37 -7.65 0.07 9.31
CA HIS A 37 -9.00 -0.49 9.33
C HIS A 37 -9.98 0.51 9.92
N ASP A 38 -9.69 1.07 11.09
CA ASP A 38 -10.54 2.05 11.75
C ASP A 38 -10.79 3.28 10.85
N PHE A 39 -9.74 3.78 10.20
CA PHE A 39 -9.87 4.88 9.23
C PHE A 39 -10.78 4.49 8.06
N THR A 40 -10.64 3.28 7.54
CA THR A 40 -11.43 2.81 6.40
C THR A 40 -12.89 2.61 6.78
N ASP A 41 -13.15 2.07 7.97
CA ASP A 41 -14.51 1.78 8.46
C ASP A 41 -15.27 3.04 8.87
N THR A 42 -14.57 4.05 9.36
CA THR A 42 -15.19 5.30 9.85
C THR A 42 -15.22 6.42 8.82
N ARG A 43 -14.54 6.27 7.67
CA ARG A 43 -14.52 7.31 6.65
C ARG A 43 -15.88 7.54 6.02
N THR A 44 -16.14 8.80 5.69
CA THR A 44 -17.34 9.25 4.97
C THR A 44 -16.98 9.75 3.57
N GLU A 45 -17.97 10.17 2.79
CA GLU A 45 -17.74 10.80 1.49
C GLU A 45 -16.94 12.12 1.57
N ASP A 46 -16.96 12.77 2.73
CA ASP A 46 -16.23 14.03 2.98
C ASP A 46 -14.82 13.80 3.56
N THR A 47 -14.49 12.57 3.96
CA THR A 47 -13.17 12.22 4.50
C THR A 47 -12.11 12.34 3.43
N CYS A 48 -11.05 13.12 3.68
CA CYS A 48 -9.90 13.22 2.78
C CYS A 48 -9.22 11.87 2.60
N ASP A 49 -8.59 11.71 1.46
CA ASP A 49 -7.70 10.58 1.24
C ASP A 49 -6.37 10.82 1.99
N GLU A 50 -5.75 9.76 2.47
CA GLU A 50 -4.53 9.88 3.23
C GLU A 50 -3.40 8.98 2.67
N VAL A 51 -2.17 9.43 2.83
CA VAL A 51 -0.95 8.64 2.64
C VAL A 51 -0.19 8.63 3.95
N TRP A 52 0.07 7.45 4.49
CA TRP A 52 0.85 7.28 5.70
C TRP A 52 2.22 6.73 5.34
N LEU A 53 3.26 7.49 5.65
CA LEU A 53 4.65 7.10 5.47
C LEU A 53 5.19 6.58 6.81
N VAL A 54 5.66 5.35 6.84
CA VAL A 54 6.07 4.67 8.06
C VAL A 54 7.28 3.76 7.81
N GLU A 55 8.09 3.59 8.82
CA GLU A 55 9.05 2.50 8.95
C GLU A 55 8.55 1.54 10.04
N HIS A 56 8.53 0.24 9.78
CA HIS A 56 8.13 -0.71 10.81
C HIS A 56 9.32 -1.24 11.61
N ASN A 57 9.08 -1.55 12.88
CA ASN A 57 9.95 -2.46 13.60
C ASN A 57 9.95 -3.83 12.91
N PRO A 58 10.99 -4.67 13.09
CA PRO A 58 11.08 -5.96 12.40
C PRO A 58 9.82 -6.79 12.57
N VAL A 59 9.21 -7.20 11.44
CA VAL A 59 7.98 -8.00 11.41
C VAL A 59 7.89 -8.77 10.09
N PHE A 60 7.42 -10.01 10.14
CA PHE A 60 6.92 -10.73 8.98
C PHE A 60 5.41 -10.56 8.87
N THR A 61 4.91 -10.11 7.73
CA THR A 61 3.47 -10.10 7.45
C THR A 61 3.13 -11.23 6.49
N GLN A 62 2.17 -12.05 6.86
CA GLN A 62 1.66 -13.13 6.03
C GLN A 62 0.38 -12.66 5.34
N GLY A 63 0.41 -12.55 4.02
CA GLY A 63 -0.76 -12.18 3.23
C GLY A 63 -1.71 -13.35 3.02
N GLN A 64 -2.82 -13.11 2.31
CA GLN A 64 -3.87 -14.11 2.06
C GLN A 64 -3.38 -15.37 1.32
N ALA A 65 -2.33 -15.25 0.50
CA ALA A 65 -1.69 -16.37 -0.20
C ALA A 65 -0.47 -16.93 0.57
N GLY A 66 -0.25 -16.47 1.80
CA GLY A 66 0.85 -16.91 2.63
C GLY A 66 0.66 -18.37 3.09
N LYS A 67 1.74 -19.14 3.05
CA LYS A 67 1.77 -20.51 3.54
C LYS A 67 2.78 -20.61 4.67
N GLU A 68 2.49 -21.41 5.69
CA GLU A 68 3.39 -21.64 6.83
C GLU A 68 4.76 -22.18 6.39
N GLU A 69 4.81 -22.97 5.32
CA GLU A 69 6.04 -23.51 4.74
C GLU A 69 7.03 -22.42 4.27
N HIS A 70 6.57 -21.18 4.08
CA HIS A 70 7.42 -20.05 3.72
C HIS A 70 8.07 -19.37 4.95
N LEU A 71 7.67 -19.74 6.15
CA LEU A 71 8.20 -19.25 7.42
C LEU A 71 9.28 -20.21 7.96
N ILE A 72 10.41 -20.30 7.27
CA ILE A 72 11.43 -21.34 7.54
C ILE A 72 12.20 -21.06 8.84
N ASN A 73 12.54 -19.79 9.09
CA ASN A 73 13.27 -19.38 10.29
C ASN A 73 13.04 -17.89 10.56
N THR A 74 12.06 -17.60 11.40
CA THR A 74 11.70 -16.22 11.75
C THR A 74 12.46 -15.69 12.97
N GLY A 75 13.15 -16.58 13.71
CA GLY A 75 13.78 -16.24 14.98
C GLY A 75 12.78 -15.61 15.93
N ASP A 76 13.18 -14.52 16.60
CA ASP A 76 12.33 -13.76 17.53
C ASP A 76 11.48 -12.69 16.83
N ILE A 77 11.50 -12.62 15.49
CA ILE A 77 10.74 -11.62 14.74
C ILE A 77 9.27 -12.03 14.69
N PRO A 78 8.35 -11.15 15.12
CA PRO A 78 6.92 -11.44 15.08
C PRO A 78 6.41 -11.77 13.68
N VAL A 79 5.46 -12.70 13.60
CA VAL A 79 4.71 -13.02 12.37
C VAL A 79 3.27 -12.59 12.56
N VAL A 80 2.77 -11.72 11.69
CA VAL A 80 1.41 -11.18 11.76
C VAL A 80 0.63 -11.59 10.52
N GLN A 81 -0.55 -12.18 10.72
CA GLN A 81 -1.49 -12.43 9.64
C GLN A 81 -2.14 -11.13 9.18
N SER A 82 -2.07 -10.85 7.89
CA SER A 82 -2.61 -9.63 7.28
C SER A 82 -3.62 -9.96 6.18
N ASP A 83 -4.53 -9.05 5.93
CA ASP A 83 -5.57 -9.15 4.88
C ASP A 83 -5.08 -8.69 3.49
N ARG A 84 -3.83 -8.26 3.37
CA ARG A 84 -3.25 -7.88 2.08
C ARG A 84 -3.09 -9.07 1.14
N GLY A 85 -3.07 -8.81 -0.15
CA GLY A 85 -2.68 -9.81 -1.15
C GLY A 85 -1.21 -10.23 -1.04
N GLY A 86 -0.87 -11.35 -1.66
CA GLY A 86 0.50 -11.89 -1.71
C GLY A 86 0.84 -12.83 -0.57
N GLN A 87 2.11 -13.20 -0.51
CA GLN A 87 2.66 -14.19 0.41
C GLN A 87 3.30 -13.50 1.63
N VAL A 88 4.36 -14.10 2.19
CA VAL A 88 5.11 -13.53 3.31
C VAL A 88 5.98 -12.36 2.85
N THR A 89 6.02 -11.31 3.63
CA THR A 89 6.88 -10.13 3.40
C THR A 89 7.52 -9.72 4.72
N TYR A 90 8.81 -9.43 4.68
CA TYR A 90 9.54 -8.82 5.80
C TYR A 90 9.45 -7.30 5.73
N HIS A 91 9.21 -6.68 6.88
CA HIS A 91 9.35 -5.24 7.09
C HIS A 91 10.35 -4.98 8.22
N GLY A 92 11.12 -3.92 8.08
CA GLY A 92 12.10 -3.55 9.10
C GLY A 92 12.71 -2.17 8.87
N PRO A 93 13.59 -1.73 9.77
CA PRO A 93 14.27 -0.46 9.68
C PRO A 93 15.02 -0.27 8.35
N GLY A 94 14.97 0.94 7.81
CA GLY A 94 15.53 1.27 6.49
C GLY A 94 14.59 0.99 5.32
N GLN A 95 13.42 0.41 5.55
CA GLN A 95 12.41 0.17 4.54
C GLN A 95 11.25 1.16 4.71
N LEU A 96 11.11 2.08 3.75
CA LEU A 96 9.95 2.98 3.72
C LEU A 96 8.70 2.22 3.26
N VAL A 97 7.67 2.23 4.08
CA VAL A 97 6.34 1.72 3.75
C VAL A 97 5.40 2.91 3.57
N ALA A 98 4.66 2.93 2.48
CA ALA A 98 3.64 3.93 2.23
C ALA A 98 2.27 3.27 2.13
N TYR A 99 1.37 3.64 3.03
CA TYR A 99 -0.03 3.21 3.02
C TYR A 99 -0.90 4.28 2.39
N PHE A 100 -1.66 3.91 1.38
CA PHE A 100 -2.50 4.83 0.63
C PHE A 100 -3.97 4.51 0.86
N LEU A 101 -4.63 5.33 1.64
CA LEU A 101 -6.01 5.17 2.08
C LEU A 101 -6.94 6.01 1.19
N ILE A 102 -7.39 5.41 0.09
CA ILE A 102 -7.97 6.10 -1.05
C ILE A 102 -9.41 5.69 -1.29
N ASN A 103 -10.27 6.66 -1.63
CA ASN A 103 -11.60 6.40 -2.16
C ASN A 103 -11.57 6.29 -3.69
N LEU A 104 -11.43 5.06 -4.20
CA LEU A 104 -11.36 4.78 -5.63
C LEU A 104 -12.62 5.20 -6.40
N ARG A 105 -13.81 5.07 -5.78
CA ARG A 105 -15.09 5.47 -6.39
C ARG A 105 -15.12 6.97 -6.66
N ARG A 106 -14.75 7.78 -5.65
CA ARG A 106 -14.69 9.25 -5.78
C ARG A 106 -13.71 9.66 -6.88
N LYS A 107 -12.64 8.91 -7.08
CA LYS A 107 -11.64 9.19 -8.12
C LYS A 107 -11.94 8.55 -9.46
N LYS A 108 -12.99 7.75 -9.57
CA LYS A 108 -13.33 6.99 -10.78
C LYS A 108 -12.13 6.20 -11.33
N LEU A 109 -11.35 5.62 -10.43
CA LEU A 109 -10.15 4.83 -10.74
C LEU A 109 -10.41 3.36 -10.50
N GLY A 110 -9.93 2.51 -11.41
CA GLY A 110 -9.78 1.09 -11.19
C GLY A 110 -8.54 0.78 -10.34
N VAL A 111 -8.51 -0.41 -9.75
CA VAL A 111 -7.34 -0.87 -8.98
C VAL A 111 -6.09 -0.95 -9.85
N ARG A 112 -6.24 -1.38 -11.10
CA ARG A 112 -5.12 -1.47 -12.06
C ARG A 112 -4.55 -0.09 -12.38
N ASP A 113 -5.42 0.90 -12.56
CA ASP A 113 -4.98 2.29 -12.81
C ASP A 113 -4.21 2.82 -11.62
N LEU A 114 -4.69 2.54 -10.40
CA LEU A 114 -3.99 2.89 -9.19
C LEU A 114 -2.58 2.28 -9.15
N VAL A 115 -2.44 0.99 -9.40
CA VAL A 115 -1.14 0.30 -9.44
C VAL A 115 -0.20 0.97 -10.44
N THR A 116 -0.67 1.25 -11.66
CA THR A 116 0.11 1.93 -12.69
C THR A 116 0.55 3.34 -12.25
N HIS A 117 -0.33 4.09 -11.60
CA HIS A 117 0.04 5.40 -11.05
C HIS A 117 1.14 5.30 -10.00
N ILE A 118 1.09 4.26 -9.18
CA ILE A 118 2.12 3.99 -8.17
C ILE A 118 3.47 3.74 -8.80
N GLU A 119 3.51 2.80 -9.72
CA GLU A 119 4.73 2.44 -10.42
C GLU A 119 5.35 3.68 -11.05
N ASN A 120 4.55 4.49 -11.75
CA ASN A 120 5.00 5.73 -12.37
C ASN A 120 5.52 6.76 -11.35
N LEU A 121 4.87 6.87 -10.18
CA LEU A 121 5.34 7.77 -9.12
C LEU A 121 6.73 7.35 -8.62
N VAL A 122 6.94 6.05 -8.36
CA VAL A 122 8.22 5.53 -7.90
C VAL A 122 9.29 5.70 -8.98
N ILE A 123 8.97 5.37 -10.23
CA ILE A 123 9.88 5.55 -11.38
C ILE A 123 10.32 7.01 -11.50
N ASN A 124 9.36 7.95 -11.45
CA ASN A 124 9.68 9.38 -11.53
C ASN A 124 10.48 9.85 -10.32
N THR A 125 10.22 9.33 -9.13
CA THR A 125 11.00 9.64 -7.94
C THR A 125 12.45 9.16 -8.09
N LEU A 126 12.65 7.91 -8.52
CA LEU A 126 13.98 7.34 -8.73
C LEU A 126 14.76 8.08 -9.81
N LYS A 127 14.07 8.54 -10.87
CA LYS A 127 14.67 9.35 -11.92
C LYS A 127 15.28 10.65 -11.40
N ASN A 128 14.68 11.27 -10.37
CA ASN A 128 15.26 12.47 -9.74
C ASN A 128 16.60 12.19 -9.02
N TYR A 129 16.88 10.90 -8.75
CA TYR A 129 18.16 10.44 -8.20
C TYR A 129 19.07 9.81 -9.26
N ASN A 130 18.77 10.01 -10.55
CA ASN A 130 19.48 9.41 -11.68
C ASN A 130 19.49 7.87 -11.65
N ILE A 131 18.43 7.26 -11.14
CA ILE A 131 18.26 5.81 -11.09
C ILE A 131 17.23 5.41 -12.15
N GLU A 132 17.69 4.69 -13.18
CA GLU A 132 16.80 4.12 -14.20
C GLU A 132 16.04 2.93 -13.63
N SER A 133 14.73 2.92 -13.82
CA SER A 133 13.85 1.88 -13.31
C SER A 133 12.64 1.67 -14.21
N ALA A 134 12.02 0.51 -14.11
CA ALA A 134 10.86 0.16 -14.92
C ALA A 134 9.84 -0.69 -14.15
N ALA A 135 8.58 -0.58 -14.53
CA ALA A 135 7.54 -1.52 -14.14
C ALA A 135 7.54 -2.76 -15.05
N ARG A 136 6.94 -3.85 -14.57
CA ARG A 136 6.77 -5.09 -15.34
C ARG A 136 5.29 -5.48 -15.39
N PRO A 137 4.76 -5.84 -16.57
CA PRO A 137 3.35 -6.19 -16.72
C PRO A 137 2.98 -7.53 -16.05
N ASP A 138 3.96 -8.43 -15.88
CA ASP A 138 3.79 -9.78 -15.31
C ASP A 138 3.91 -9.81 -13.77
N ALA A 139 4.52 -8.79 -13.18
CA ALA A 139 4.78 -8.76 -11.74
C ALA A 139 4.78 -7.31 -11.21
N PRO A 140 3.65 -6.84 -10.64
CA PRO A 140 3.53 -5.47 -10.15
C PRO A 140 4.67 -5.07 -9.21
N GLY A 141 5.21 -3.88 -9.45
CA GLY A 141 6.35 -3.34 -8.72
C GLY A 141 7.28 -2.56 -9.62
N VAL A 142 8.31 -1.97 -9.03
CA VAL A 142 9.35 -1.22 -9.76
C VAL A 142 10.68 -1.92 -9.61
N TYR A 143 11.41 -2.01 -10.71
CA TYR A 143 12.62 -2.80 -10.84
C TYR A 143 13.78 -1.91 -11.31
N VAL A 144 14.95 -2.14 -10.73
CA VAL A 144 16.24 -1.58 -11.13
C VAL A 144 17.18 -2.74 -11.44
N ASP A 145 17.77 -2.77 -12.63
CA ASP A 145 18.64 -3.86 -13.10
C ASP A 145 18.03 -5.26 -12.89
N GLY A 146 16.74 -5.38 -13.18
CA GLY A 146 15.99 -6.64 -13.02
C GLY A 146 15.64 -7.02 -11.58
N LYS A 147 16.07 -6.26 -10.58
CA LYS A 147 15.79 -6.49 -9.16
C LYS A 147 14.66 -5.60 -8.68
N LYS A 148 13.72 -6.19 -7.94
CA LYS A 148 12.57 -5.45 -7.40
C LYS A 148 12.99 -4.52 -6.27
N ILE A 149 12.88 -3.21 -6.48
CA ILE A 149 13.14 -2.17 -5.47
C ILE A 149 11.87 -1.70 -4.76
N CYS A 150 10.71 -1.85 -5.41
CA CYS A 150 9.42 -1.49 -4.85
C CYS A 150 8.42 -2.63 -5.05
N SER A 151 7.80 -3.08 -3.98
CA SER A 151 6.70 -4.05 -3.98
C SER A 151 5.37 -3.35 -3.77
N LEU A 152 4.34 -3.84 -4.45
CA LEU A 152 2.97 -3.33 -4.35
C LEU A 152 2.05 -4.44 -3.89
N ALA A 153 1.18 -4.12 -2.94
CA ALA A 153 0.11 -5.00 -2.50
C ALA A 153 -1.19 -4.20 -2.36
N VAL A 154 -2.32 -4.82 -2.65
CA VAL A 154 -3.64 -4.20 -2.53
C VAL A 154 -4.47 -5.03 -1.56
N SER A 155 -5.12 -4.36 -0.62
CA SER A 155 -6.14 -4.96 0.25
C SER A 155 -7.53 -4.58 -0.25
N TYR A 156 -8.43 -5.57 -0.32
CA TYR A 156 -9.76 -5.42 -0.92
C TYR A 156 -10.90 -5.35 0.12
N THR A 157 -10.64 -5.03 1.36
CA THR A 157 -11.57 -5.20 2.47
C THR A 157 -12.96 -4.58 2.29
N HIS A 158 -13.16 -3.65 1.33
CA HIS A 158 -14.43 -2.93 1.14
C HIS A 158 -15.07 -3.01 -0.25
N LEU A 159 -14.53 -3.78 -1.20
CA LEU A 159 -15.21 -3.95 -2.48
C LEU A 159 -16.38 -4.94 -2.44
N ARG A 160 -16.51 -5.73 -1.38
CA ARG A 160 -17.54 -6.78 -1.26
C ARG A 160 -18.86 -6.35 -0.62
N ALA A 161 -18.94 -5.19 0.00
CA ALA A 161 -20.12 -4.81 0.79
C ALA A 161 -21.29 -4.21 -0.02
N HIS A 162 -21.18 -4.02 -1.35
CA HIS A 162 -22.20 -3.36 -2.15
C HIS A 162 -22.58 -4.04 -3.48
N GLU A 163 -22.21 -5.29 -3.68
CA GLU A 163 -22.65 -6.05 -4.87
C GLU A 163 -23.82 -7.03 -4.60
N THR A 164 -24.55 -6.85 -3.53
CA THR A 164 -25.81 -7.57 -3.34
C THR A 164 -26.96 -6.57 -3.28
N THR A 165 -27.43 -6.13 -4.44
CA THR A 165 -28.85 -5.94 -4.75
C THR A 165 -28.97 -5.26 -6.11
N SER A 166 -29.37 -6.01 -7.12
CA SER A 166 -30.44 -5.57 -8.04
C SER A 166 -30.87 -6.74 -8.90
N TYR A 167 -32.06 -7.12 -8.70
CA TYR A 167 -32.87 -7.84 -9.66
C TYR A 167 -33.14 -6.95 -10.88
#